data_5ebe2303cdf2035a1e43c1b02cf4af5e
#
_entry.id   5ebe2303cdf2035a1e43c1b02cf4af5e
#
_cell.length_a   1.000
_cell.length_b   1.000
_cell.length_c   1.000
_cell.angle_alpha   90.00
_cell.angle_beta   90.00
_cell.angle_gamma   90.00
#
_symmetry.space_group_name_H-M   'P 1'
#
loop_
_entity.id
_entity.type
_entity.pdbx_description
1 polymer ?
#
loop_
_entity_poly.entity_id
_entity_poly.type
_entity_poly.pdbx_seq_one_letter_code
_entity_poly.pdbx_strand_id
1 'polypeptide(L)'
;EFMRDRFRGVRWYSWFTGIPVLWMTALLGISGYWLVWDTMAQYIAIASSEMMDWLPSFTEPMARNFLTSEDMNDRFFTLIAFIHVIGIPIFLVFGVWIHLFRISRSTINPPRGLAIGTLLALVVLSIVYPAVSHEQANLDTIPASVNLDWFYLNIFPLADSWSMGAIWALVWGVSVFLMILPWFPIKKQPPVAVVFPEECNGCGQCEDDCPYSAIEMVKREDDSPYDEVAVVQADHCVSCGICAGSCPSSTPFRKMDPLVTGIDMPDDSIHALRNDTNTVLENL
;
A
#
# COMPACT_ATOMS: atom_id res chain seq x y z
N GLU A 1 -1.25 6.30 4.51
CA GLU A 1 0.08 6.38 5.10
C GLU A 1 0.82 7.65 4.68
N PHE A 2 0.87 7.97 3.38
CA PHE A 2 1.54 9.18 2.88
C PHE A 2 1.00 10.46 3.51
N MET A 3 -0.32 10.68 3.48
CA MET A 3 -0.98 11.87 4.02
C MET A 3 -0.80 12.06 5.53
N ARG A 4 -0.47 10.99 6.24
CA ARG A 4 -0.24 10.99 7.69
C ARG A 4 1.25 10.96 8.04
N ASP A 5 2.14 11.11 7.07
CA ASP A 5 3.61 11.03 7.21
C ASP A 5 4.11 9.75 7.91
N ARG A 6 3.38 8.64 7.73
CA ARG A 6 3.64 7.35 8.39
C ARG A 6 4.51 6.40 7.56
N PHE A 7 5.23 6.88 6.58
CA PHE A 7 6.13 6.10 5.72
C PHE A 7 7.61 6.26 6.11
N ARG A 8 7.89 7.01 7.18
CA ARG A 8 9.23 7.33 7.71
C ARG A 8 9.59 6.44 8.89
N GLY A 9 10.79 6.66 9.46
CA GLY A 9 11.29 5.89 10.60
C GLY A 9 11.33 4.41 10.29
N VAL A 10 10.90 3.54 11.19
CA VAL A 10 10.89 2.08 10.99
C VAL A 10 10.06 1.59 9.83
N ARG A 11 9.15 2.42 9.30
CA ARG A 11 8.29 2.08 8.17
C ARG A 11 8.90 2.30 6.79
N TRP A 12 10.09 2.89 6.71
CA TRP A 12 10.78 3.07 5.43
C TRP A 12 10.87 1.75 4.64
N TYR A 13 11.07 0.65 5.34
CA TYR A 13 11.20 -0.66 4.72
C TYR A 13 9.91 -1.10 4.03
N SER A 14 8.77 -0.99 4.72
CA SER A 14 7.46 -1.32 4.12
C SER A 14 7.13 -0.37 2.97
N TRP A 15 7.44 0.93 3.10
CA TRP A 15 7.26 1.86 2.00
C TRP A 15 8.13 1.49 0.79
N PHE A 16 9.42 1.28 1.00
CA PHE A 16 10.39 0.94 -0.04
C PHE A 16 10.00 -0.35 -0.78
N THR A 17 9.67 -1.41 -0.05
CA THR A 17 9.25 -2.70 -0.62
C THR A 17 7.88 -2.65 -1.29
N GLY A 18 7.05 -1.67 -0.96
CA GLY A 18 5.77 -1.42 -1.63
C GLY A 18 5.91 -0.97 -3.09
N ILE A 19 7.01 -0.32 -3.45
CA ILE A 19 7.21 0.15 -4.83
C ILE A 19 7.38 -1.03 -5.82
N PRO A 20 8.24 -2.04 -5.57
CA PRO A 20 8.25 -3.25 -6.40
C PRO A 20 6.90 -3.98 -6.47
N VAL A 21 6.16 -4.05 -5.35
CA VAL A 21 4.82 -4.66 -5.33
C VAL A 21 3.85 -3.90 -6.24
N LEU A 22 3.89 -2.55 -6.23
CA LEU A 22 3.11 -1.72 -7.13
C LEU A 22 3.41 -2.05 -8.60
N TRP A 23 4.70 -2.16 -8.97
CA TRP A 23 5.10 -2.51 -10.34
C TRP A 23 4.71 -3.93 -10.72
N MET A 24 4.82 -4.90 -9.81
CA MET A 24 4.33 -6.27 -10.06
C MET A 24 2.81 -6.27 -10.34
N THR A 25 2.04 -5.48 -9.61
CA THR A 25 0.61 -5.34 -9.83
C THR A 25 0.31 -4.71 -11.19
N ALA A 26 1.06 -3.67 -11.58
CA ALA A 26 0.92 -3.04 -12.90
C ALA A 26 1.27 -4.02 -14.03
N LEU A 27 2.37 -4.76 -13.92
CA LEU A 27 2.77 -5.79 -14.89
C LEU A 27 1.74 -6.92 -14.98
N LEU A 28 1.16 -7.31 -13.85
CA LEU A 28 0.09 -8.32 -13.83
C LEU A 28 -1.13 -7.82 -14.62
N GLY A 29 -1.55 -6.57 -14.42
CA GLY A 29 -2.64 -5.97 -15.19
C GLY A 29 -2.34 -5.92 -16.69
N ILE A 30 -1.17 -5.39 -17.08
CA ILE A 30 -0.76 -5.28 -18.49
C ILE A 30 -0.69 -6.65 -19.16
N SER A 31 -0.08 -7.65 -18.52
CA SER A 31 0.01 -9.02 -19.08
C SER A 31 -1.37 -9.69 -19.21
N GLY A 32 -2.35 -9.31 -18.39
CA GLY A 32 -3.72 -9.78 -18.51
C GLY A 32 -4.41 -9.28 -19.77
N TYR A 33 -4.16 -8.05 -20.19
CA TYR A 33 -4.69 -7.53 -21.46
C TYR A 33 -4.15 -8.32 -22.65
N TRP A 34 -2.87 -8.70 -22.65
CA TRP A 34 -2.29 -9.51 -23.75
C TRP A 34 -3.03 -10.84 -23.95
N LEU A 35 -3.54 -11.45 -22.89
CA LEU A 35 -4.22 -12.75 -22.99
C LEU A 35 -5.57 -12.71 -23.70
N VAL A 36 -6.20 -11.54 -23.77
CA VAL A 36 -7.48 -11.37 -24.52
C VAL A 36 -7.24 -11.39 -26.03
N TRP A 37 -6.12 -10.88 -26.48
CA TRP A 37 -5.66 -10.79 -27.87
C TRP A 37 -6.70 -10.16 -28.81
N ASP A 38 -7.26 -9.07 -28.37
CA ASP A 38 -8.11 -8.20 -29.16
C ASP A 38 -7.34 -6.97 -29.69
N THR A 39 -8.01 -6.03 -30.35
CA THR A 39 -7.37 -4.82 -30.89
C THR A 39 -6.72 -3.95 -29.80
N MET A 40 -7.26 -3.95 -28.56
CA MET A 40 -6.63 -3.27 -27.44
C MET A 40 -5.35 -3.99 -27.01
N ALA A 41 -5.38 -5.31 -26.90
CA ALA A 41 -4.22 -6.12 -26.59
C ALA A 41 -3.11 -5.95 -27.63
N GLN A 42 -3.45 -5.89 -28.91
CA GLN A 42 -2.51 -5.61 -30.00
C GLN A 42 -1.80 -4.26 -29.80
N TYR A 43 -2.58 -3.20 -29.54
CA TYR A 43 -1.99 -1.87 -29.28
C TYR A 43 -1.05 -1.89 -28.08
N ILE A 44 -1.47 -2.48 -26.97
CA ILE A 44 -0.67 -2.59 -25.74
C ILE A 44 0.61 -3.41 -26.00
N ALA A 45 0.50 -4.52 -26.73
CA ALA A 45 1.64 -5.37 -27.08
C ALA A 45 2.69 -4.60 -27.89
N ILE A 46 2.27 -3.87 -28.92
CA ILE A 46 3.15 -3.06 -29.77
C ILE A 46 3.83 -1.99 -28.92
N ALA A 47 3.06 -1.17 -28.20
CA ALA A 47 3.59 -0.07 -27.41
C ALA A 47 4.50 -0.56 -26.26
N SER A 48 4.15 -1.67 -25.59
CA SER A 48 5.00 -2.27 -24.55
C SER A 48 6.32 -2.79 -25.15
N SER A 49 6.28 -3.40 -26.33
CA SER A 49 7.46 -3.90 -27.02
C SER A 49 8.38 -2.76 -27.45
N GLU A 50 7.84 -1.67 -27.94
CA GLU A 50 8.61 -0.47 -28.28
C GLU A 50 9.27 0.15 -27.05
N MET A 51 8.56 0.19 -25.91
CA MET A 51 9.13 0.63 -24.64
C MET A 51 10.29 -0.29 -24.20
N MET A 52 10.14 -1.61 -24.35
CA MET A 52 11.18 -2.57 -23.97
C MET A 52 12.40 -2.49 -24.88
N ASP A 53 12.20 -2.35 -26.19
CA ASP A 53 13.27 -2.26 -27.19
C ASP A 53 14.14 -0.99 -27.04
N TRP A 54 13.60 0.04 -26.39
CA TRP A 54 14.36 1.24 -26.08
C TRP A 54 15.39 1.03 -24.96
N LEU A 55 15.20 0.05 -24.11
CA LEU A 55 16.12 -0.26 -23.02
C LEU A 55 17.42 -0.87 -23.59
N PRO A 56 18.60 -0.48 -23.08
CA PRO A 56 19.89 -0.97 -23.57
C PRO A 56 20.19 -2.41 -23.17
N SER A 57 19.15 -3.18 -22.82
CA SER A 57 19.26 -4.58 -22.41
C SER A 57 19.55 -5.50 -23.61
N PHE A 58 19.23 -5.05 -24.81
CA PHE A 58 19.41 -5.80 -26.05
C PHE A 58 20.15 -4.95 -27.06
N THR A 59 21.00 -5.59 -27.87
CA THR A 59 21.76 -4.93 -28.94
C THR A 59 20.91 -4.62 -30.18
N GLU A 60 19.78 -5.31 -30.31
CA GLU A 60 18.83 -5.16 -31.41
C GLU A 60 17.39 -5.16 -30.84
N PRO A 61 16.40 -4.57 -31.55
CA PRO A 61 15.01 -4.59 -31.13
C PRO A 61 14.48 -6.01 -31.10
N MET A 62 14.49 -6.66 -29.95
CA MET A 62 14.08 -8.07 -29.81
C MET A 62 12.59 -8.22 -29.52
N ALA A 63 12.03 -7.32 -28.70
CA ALA A 63 10.66 -7.50 -28.24
C ALA A 63 9.65 -7.40 -29.38
N ARG A 64 9.83 -6.47 -30.33
CA ARG A 64 8.99 -6.36 -31.53
C ARG A 64 9.14 -7.52 -32.50
N ASN A 65 10.30 -8.16 -32.53
CA ASN A 65 10.54 -9.32 -33.42
C ASN A 65 9.68 -10.53 -33.07
N PHE A 66 9.13 -10.59 -31.83
CA PHE A 66 8.19 -11.62 -31.43
C PHE A 66 6.73 -11.28 -31.77
N LEU A 67 6.44 -10.07 -32.25
CA LEU A 67 5.11 -9.66 -32.65
C LEU A 67 4.86 -9.92 -34.15
N THR A 68 5.01 -11.17 -34.56
CA THR A 68 4.73 -11.62 -35.92
C THR A 68 3.59 -12.63 -35.92
N SER A 69 2.87 -12.76 -37.04
CA SER A 69 1.77 -13.73 -37.15
C SER A 69 2.23 -15.17 -36.94
N GLU A 70 3.52 -15.46 -37.17
CA GLU A 70 4.10 -16.79 -36.97
C GLU A 70 4.47 -17.07 -35.52
N ASP A 71 4.96 -16.05 -34.80
CA ASP A 71 5.39 -16.15 -33.39
C ASP A 71 4.23 -16.07 -32.42
N MET A 72 3.14 -15.40 -32.78
CA MET A 72 1.91 -15.30 -32.00
C MET A 72 1.07 -16.57 -32.08
N ASN A 73 1.67 -17.67 -31.60
CA ASN A 73 1.09 -19.01 -31.63
C ASN A 73 0.73 -19.51 -30.23
N ASP A 74 0.13 -20.70 -30.13
CA ASP A 74 -0.30 -21.32 -28.88
C ASP A 74 0.81 -21.43 -27.81
N ARG A 75 2.06 -21.62 -28.23
CA ARG A 75 3.19 -21.69 -27.29
C ARG A 75 3.46 -20.33 -26.65
N PHE A 76 3.40 -19.28 -27.45
CA PHE A 76 3.57 -17.91 -26.95
C PHE A 76 2.50 -17.57 -25.92
N PHE A 77 1.23 -17.80 -26.27
CA PHE A 77 0.12 -17.55 -25.34
C PHE A 77 0.15 -18.45 -24.10
N THR A 78 0.59 -19.69 -24.23
CA THR A 78 0.82 -20.58 -23.08
C THR A 78 1.90 -20.01 -22.15
N LEU A 79 2.98 -19.47 -22.70
CA LEU A 79 4.03 -18.83 -21.90
C LEU A 79 3.52 -17.57 -21.19
N ILE A 80 2.80 -16.68 -21.89
CA ILE A 80 2.22 -15.49 -21.31
C ILE A 80 1.19 -15.85 -20.23
N ALA A 81 0.34 -16.85 -20.48
CA ALA A 81 -0.61 -17.35 -19.49
C ALA A 81 0.10 -17.92 -18.25
N PHE A 82 1.18 -18.67 -18.43
CA PHE A 82 1.99 -19.17 -17.32
C PHE A 82 2.61 -18.04 -16.50
N ILE A 83 3.18 -17.03 -17.16
CA ILE A 83 3.75 -15.86 -16.49
C ILE A 83 2.68 -15.10 -15.72
N HIS A 84 1.52 -14.86 -16.35
CA HIS A 84 0.42 -14.10 -15.74
C HIS A 84 -0.26 -14.83 -14.58
N VAL A 85 -0.56 -16.14 -14.72
CA VAL A 85 -1.35 -16.90 -13.74
C VAL A 85 -0.49 -17.48 -12.64
N ILE A 86 0.78 -17.79 -12.90
CA ILE A 86 1.67 -18.47 -11.97
C ILE A 86 2.88 -17.59 -11.61
N GLY A 87 3.65 -17.15 -12.62
CA GLY A 87 4.92 -16.48 -12.41
C GLY A 87 4.77 -15.19 -11.59
N ILE A 88 4.09 -14.20 -12.14
CA ILE A 88 3.91 -12.90 -11.46
C ILE A 88 3.15 -13.04 -10.13
N PRO A 89 2.04 -13.82 -10.04
CA PRO A 89 1.36 -14.01 -8.75
C PRO A 89 2.23 -14.64 -7.65
N ILE A 90 3.10 -15.58 -7.95
CA ILE A 90 4.04 -16.13 -6.96
C ILE A 90 4.96 -15.01 -6.45
N PHE A 91 5.59 -14.25 -7.35
CA PHE A 91 6.45 -13.12 -6.95
C PHE A 91 5.66 -12.05 -6.20
N LEU A 92 4.41 -11.79 -6.59
CA LEU A 92 3.53 -10.85 -5.91
C LEU A 92 3.23 -11.30 -4.46
N VAL A 93 2.93 -12.58 -4.25
CA VAL A 93 2.69 -13.14 -2.91
C VAL A 93 3.94 -12.98 -2.03
N PHE A 94 5.12 -13.33 -2.54
CA PHE A 94 6.38 -13.12 -1.83
C PHE A 94 6.66 -11.62 -1.60
N GLY A 95 6.41 -10.79 -2.59
CA GLY A 95 6.58 -9.33 -2.47
C GLY A 95 5.67 -8.73 -1.39
N VAL A 96 4.40 -9.13 -1.35
CA VAL A 96 3.46 -8.72 -0.30
C VAL A 96 3.91 -9.24 1.06
N TRP A 97 4.36 -10.48 1.16
CA TRP A 97 4.88 -11.04 2.40
C TRP A 97 6.07 -10.23 2.93
N ILE A 98 7.06 -9.92 2.08
CA ILE A 98 8.21 -9.08 2.43
C ILE A 98 7.74 -7.66 2.82
N HIS A 99 6.80 -7.10 2.08
CA HIS A 99 6.23 -5.77 2.36
C HIS A 99 5.60 -5.69 3.75
N LEU A 100 4.94 -6.75 4.19
CA LEU A 100 4.26 -6.85 5.48
C LEU A 100 5.15 -7.41 6.61
N PHE A 101 6.38 -7.83 6.33
CA PHE A 101 7.24 -8.56 7.25
C PHE A 101 7.48 -7.85 8.59
N ARG A 102 7.51 -6.52 8.60
CA ARG A 102 7.70 -5.71 9.82
C ARG A 102 6.41 -5.25 10.48
N ILE A 103 5.26 -5.67 9.97
CA ILE A 103 3.96 -5.33 10.53
C ILE A 103 3.42 -6.58 11.23
N SER A 104 3.57 -6.64 12.55
CA SER A 104 3.26 -7.83 13.34
C SER A 104 1.77 -8.17 13.43
N ARG A 105 0.89 -7.18 13.31
CA ARG A 105 -0.57 -7.34 13.40
C ARG A 105 -1.29 -6.65 12.23
N SER A 106 -0.82 -6.87 11.00
CA SER A 106 -1.48 -6.32 9.82
C SER A 106 -2.87 -6.94 9.63
N THR A 107 -3.90 -6.12 9.64
CA THR A 107 -5.24 -6.55 9.24
C THR A 107 -5.31 -6.52 7.71
N ILE A 108 -5.07 -7.66 7.07
CA ILE A 108 -5.06 -7.80 5.61
C ILE A 108 -6.48 -7.92 5.08
N ASN A 109 -7.34 -8.62 5.82
CA ASN A 109 -8.72 -8.83 5.40
C ASN A 109 -9.62 -7.66 5.79
N PRO A 110 -10.42 -7.13 4.85
CA PRO A 110 -11.39 -6.11 5.17
C PRO A 110 -12.49 -6.67 6.10
N PRO A 111 -13.19 -5.81 6.85
CA PRO A 111 -14.37 -6.22 7.62
C PRO A 111 -15.36 -6.98 6.74
N ARG A 112 -15.97 -8.04 7.27
CA ARG A 112 -16.87 -8.95 6.50
C ARG A 112 -17.96 -8.19 5.74
N GLY A 113 -18.59 -7.18 6.35
CA GLY A 113 -19.62 -6.36 5.70
C GLY A 113 -19.09 -5.62 4.47
N LEU A 114 -17.88 -5.04 4.56
CA LEU A 114 -17.25 -4.37 3.44
C LEU A 114 -16.88 -5.35 2.34
N ALA A 115 -16.32 -6.51 2.69
CA ALA A 115 -15.95 -7.55 1.72
C ALA A 115 -17.18 -8.06 0.94
N ILE A 116 -18.26 -8.39 1.64
CA ILE A 116 -19.52 -8.87 1.04
C ILE A 116 -20.16 -7.76 0.20
N GLY A 117 -20.25 -6.54 0.71
CA GLY A 117 -20.79 -5.39 -0.01
C GLY A 117 -20.04 -5.10 -1.30
N THR A 118 -18.70 -5.12 -1.26
CA THR A 118 -17.87 -4.96 -2.47
C THR A 118 -18.07 -6.09 -3.46
N LEU A 119 -18.11 -7.34 -2.99
CA LEU A 119 -18.34 -8.50 -3.86
C LEU A 119 -19.72 -8.41 -4.56
N LEU A 120 -20.77 -8.10 -3.81
CA LEU A 120 -22.11 -7.94 -4.37
C LEU A 120 -22.17 -6.78 -5.37
N ALA A 121 -21.54 -5.65 -5.06
CA ALA A 121 -21.48 -4.50 -5.97
C ALA A 121 -20.76 -4.87 -7.28
N LEU A 122 -19.64 -5.60 -7.21
CA LEU A 122 -18.93 -6.07 -8.40
C LEU A 122 -19.75 -7.07 -9.21
N VAL A 123 -20.45 -8.00 -8.55
CA VAL A 123 -21.34 -8.95 -9.25
C VAL A 123 -22.49 -8.22 -9.95
N VAL A 124 -23.15 -7.29 -9.28
CA VAL A 124 -24.22 -6.47 -9.88
C VAL A 124 -23.67 -5.67 -11.05
N LEU A 125 -22.52 -5.02 -10.89
CA LEU A 125 -21.90 -4.26 -11.97
C LEU A 125 -21.57 -5.15 -13.17
N SER A 126 -21.03 -6.35 -12.95
CA SER A 126 -20.71 -7.31 -14.02
C SER A 126 -21.95 -7.80 -14.78
N ILE A 127 -23.10 -7.87 -14.12
CA ILE A 127 -24.38 -8.25 -14.77
C ILE A 127 -24.96 -7.07 -15.55
N VAL A 128 -24.94 -5.87 -14.96
CA VAL A 128 -25.55 -4.67 -15.56
C VAL A 128 -24.69 -4.10 -16.70
N TYR A 129 -23.37 -4.16 -16.53
CA TYR A 129 -22.39 -3.65 -17.49
C TYR A 129 -21.27 -4.67 -17.70
N PRO A 130 -21.53 -5.75 -18.47
CA PRO A 130 -20.56 -6.80 -18.71
C PRO A 130 -19.36 -6.26 -19.50
N ALA A 131 -18.17 -6.67 -19.12
CA ALA A 131 -16.96 -6.43 -19.91
C ALA A 131 -17.03 -7.27 -21.19
N VAL A 132 -16.77 -6.64 -22.33
CA VAL A 132 -16.72 -7.29 -23.65
C VAL A 132 -15.33 -7.04 -24.26
N SER A 133 -14.82 -8.03 -25.01
CA SER A 133 -13.60 -7.86 -25.80
C SER A 133 -13.89 -7.00 -27.03
N HIS A 134 -12.85 -6.35 -27.52
CA HIS A 134 -12.86 -5.66 -28.81
C HIS A 134 -12.81 -6.67 -29.96
N GLU A 135 -12.69 -6.18 -31.19
CA GLU A 135 -12.46 -7.02 -32.38
C GLU A 135 -11.14 -7.79 -32.21
N GLN A 136 -11.05 -8.94 -32.86
CA GLN A 136 -9.84 -9.78 -32.83
C GLN A 136 -8.61 -9.00 -33.33
N ALA A 137 -7.48 -9.18 -32.67
CA ALA A 137 -6.21 -8.59 -33.07
C ALA A 137 -5.82 -9.01 -34.49
N ASN A 138 -5.32 -8.07 -35.27
CA ASN A 138 -4.78 -8.31 -36.60
C ASN A 138 -3.51 -7.45 -36.79
N LEU A 139 -2.35 -8.10 -36.77
CA LEU A 139 -1.04 -7.44 -36.87
C LEU A 139 -0.80 -6.76 -38.24
N ASP A 140 -1.59 -7.09 -39.26
CA ASP A 140 -1.49 -6.47 -40.58
C ASP A 140 -2.19 -5.10 -40.64
N THR A 141 -2.91 -4.73 -39.58
CA THR A 141 -3.66 -3.48 -39.51
C THR A 141 -3.33 -2.70 -38.24
N ILE A 142 -3.33 -1.38 -38.34
CA ILE A 142 -3.20 -0.48 -37.19
C ILE A 142 -4.61 -0.06 -36.76
N PRO A 143 -5.02 -0.34 -35.51
CA PRO A 143 -6.32 0.11 -35.02
C PRO A 143 -6.45 1.64 -35.08
N ALA A 144 -7.52 2.15 -35.71
CA ALA A 144 -7.73 3.58 -35.88
C ALA A 144 -8.09 4.30 -34.57
N SER A 145 -8.73 3.59 -33.64
CA SER A 145 -9.05 4.09 -32.29
C SER A 145 -9.17 2.92 -31.32
N VAL A 146 -8.71 3.14 -30.09
CA VAL A 146 -8.78 2.15 -29.01
C VAL A 146 -9.28 2.86 -27.75
N ASN A 147 -10.30 2.27 -27.11
CA ASN A 147 -10.78 2.77 -25.81
C ASN A 147 -9.91 2.23 -24.70
N LEU A 148 -8.98 3.05 -24.21
CA LEU A 148 -8.03 2.66 -23.18
C LEU A 148 -8.63 2.78 -21.79
N ASP A 149 -8.26 1.84 -20.92
CA ASP A 149 -8.44 1.94 -19.48
C ASP A 149 -7.55 3.06 -18.92
N TRP A 150 -8.16 4.08 -18.34
CA TRP A 150 -7.44 5.22 -17.78
C TRP A 150 -6.56 4.86 -16.57
N PHE A 151 -6.85 3.76 -15.88
CA PHE A 151 -6.14 3.37 -14.65
C PHE A 151 -4.83 2.63 -14.96
N TYR A 152 -4.90 1.52 -15.71
CA TYR A 152 -3.71 0.72 -16.02
C TYR A 152 -2.96 1.20 -17.25
N LEU A 153 -3.65 1.75 -18.22
CA LEU A 153 -3.11 2.02 -19.55
C LEU A 153 -2.78 3.50 -19.79
N ASN A 154 -2.82 4.33 -18.76
CA ASN A 154 -2.58 5.77 -18.86
C ASN A 154 -1.19 6.16 -19.39
N ILE A 155 -0.21 5.26 -19.29
CA ILE A 155 1.15 5.50 -19.79
C ILE A 155 1.23 5.41 -21.33
N PHE A 156 0.38 4.61 -21.97
CA PHE A 156 0.47 4.36 -23.41
C PHE A 156 0.10 5.59 -24.26
N PRO A 157 -0.93 6.39 -23.96
CA PRO A 157 -1.16 7.64 -24.65
C PRO A 157 0.00 8.65 -24.52
N LEU A 158 0.74 8.58 -23.41
CA LEU A 158 1.95 9.39 -23.28
C LEU A 158 3.07 8.86 -24.17
N ALA A 159 3.19 7.54 -24.33
CA ALA A 159 4.16 6.92 -25.21
C ALA A 159 3.96 7.30 -26.69
N ASP A 160 2.71 7.51 -27.12
CA ASP A 160 2.42 8.00 -28.48
C ASP A 160 2.85 9.45 -28.71
N SER A 161 2.90 10.25 -27.63
CA SER A 161 3.16 11.71 -27.71
C SER A 161 4.59 12.08 -27.34
N TRP A 162 5.23 11.29 -26.49
CA TRP A 162 6.54 11.54 -25.91
C TRP A 162 7.58 10.57 -26.47
N SER A 163 8.86 10.92 -26.38
CA SER A 163 9.92 9.98 -26.69
C SER A 163 9.97 8.84 -25.66
N MET A 164 10.33 7.63 -26.07
CA MET A 164 10.46 6.48 -25.17
C MET A 164 11.45 6.75 -24.03
N GLY A 165 12.51 7.53 -24.28
CA GLY A 165 13.43 7.99 -23.25
C GLY A 165 12.76 8.87 -22.19
N ALA A 166 11.84 9.75 -22.58
CA ALA A 166 11.09 10.58 -21.64
C ALA A 166 10.12 9.73 -20.79
N ILE A 167 9.49 8.72 -21.38
CA ILE A 167 8.63 7.76 -20.66
C ILE A 167 9.43 7.00 -19.62
N TRP A 168 10.59 6.45 -19.98
CA TRP A 168 11.44 5.75 -19.03
C TRP A 168 12.02 6.67 -17.96
N ALA A 169 12.37 7.90 -18.30
CA ALA A 169 12.79 8.92 -17.33
C ALA A 169 11.68 9.22 -16.32
N LEU A 170 10.42 9.30 -16.79
CA LEU A 170 9.25 9.46 -15.91
C LEU A 170 9.10 8.23 -14.98
N VAL A 171 9.08 7.02 -15.53
CA VAL A 171 8.90 5.77 -14.77
C VAL A 171 9.99 5.60 -13.71
N TRP A 172 11.26 5.71 -14.10
CA TRP A 172 12.38 5.59 -13.17
C TRP A 172 12.47 6.77 -12.21
N GLY A 173 12.25 7.99 -12.71
CA GLY A 173 12.26 9.19 -11.88
C GLY A 173 11.22 9.14 -10.77
N VAL A 174 9.99 8.79 -11.09
CA VAL A 174 8.92 8.63 -10.09
C VAL A 174 9.24 7.47 -9.15
N SER A 175 9.72 6.34 -9.66
CA SER A 175 10.06 5.18 -8.83
C SER A 175 11.17 5.50 -7.84
N VAL A 176 12.26 6.09 -8.29
CA VAL A 176 13.38 6.50 -7.44
C VAL A 176 12.94 7.58 -6.44
N PHE A 177 12.18 8.57 -6.89
CA PHE A 177 11.62 9.60 -6.00
C PHE A 177 10.79 8.98 -4.88
N LEU A 178 9.87 8.06 -5.22
CA LEU A 178 9.06 7.36 -4.22
C LEU A 178 9.93 6.49 -3.28
N MET A 179 10.95 5.82 -3.80
CA MET A 179 11.86 5.01 -2.99
C MET A 179 12.63 5.84 -1.97
N ILE A 180 13.15 7.02 -2.36
CA ILE A 180 13.96 7.87 -1.47
C ILE A 180 13.12 8.77 -0.55
N LEU A 181 11.82 8.86 -0.78
CA LEU A 181 10.90 9.73 -0.04
C LEU A 181 10.97 9.58 1.50
N PRO A 182 11.13 8.38 2.09
CA PRO A 182 11.27 8.23 3.54
C PRO A 182 12.46 8.97 4.16
N TRP A 183 13.52 9.19 3.39
CA TRP A 183 14.75 9.85 3.86
C TRP A 183 14.82 11.33 3.50
N PHE A 184 13.81 11.88 2.85
CA PHE A 184 13.77 13.31 2.53
C PHE A 184 13.73 14.12 3.83
N PRO A 185 14.56 15.18 3.97
CA PRO A 185 14.63 15.96 5.19
C PRO A 185 13.33 16.74 5.38
N ILE A 186 12.44 16.25 6.20
CA ILE A 186 11.23 16.98 6.57
C ILE A 186 10.86 16.65 8.03
N LYS A 187 10.62 17.73 8.78
CA LYS A 187 9.91 17.83 10.07
C LYS A 187 10.34 16.90 11.21
N LYS A 188 10.12 17.37 12.40
CA LYS A 188 10.30 16.66 13.67
C LYS A 188 9.76 15.23 13.57
N GLN A 189 10.51 14.28 14.09
CA GLN A 189 10.00 12.93 14.30
C GLN A 189 8.71 13.04 15.11
N PRO A 190 7.65 12.32 14.74
CA PRO A 190 6.43 12.32 15.51
C PRO A 190 6.74 11.84 16.93
N PRO A 191 6.10 12.43 17.95
CA PRO A 191 6.39 12.10 19.33
C PRO A 191 6.04 10.64 19.62
N VAL A 192 6.86 9.98 20.41
CA VAL A 192 6.63 8.61 20.89
C VAL A 192 5.60 8.67 22.01
N ALA A 193 4.74 7.67 22.12
CA ALA A 193 3.82 7.55 23.25
C ALA A 193 4.62 7.46 24.56
N VAL A 194 4.16 8.14 25.59
CA VAL A 194 4.78 8.20 26.91
C VAL A 194 3.95 7.38 27.90
N VAL A 195 4.61 6.51 28.66
CA VAL A 195 3.99 5.75 29.74
C VAL A 195 4.19 6.50 31.05
N PHE A 196 3.13 6.56 31.86
CA PHE A 196 3.14 7.05 33.24
C PHE A 196 3.10 5.81 34.16
N PRO A 197 4.24 5.35 34.69
CA PRO A 197 4.30 4.09 35.44
C PRO A 197 3.40 4.11 36.69
N GLU A 198 3.30 5.24 37.36
CA GLU A 198 2.46 5.44 38.56
C GLU A 198 0.96 5.26 38.28
N GLU A 199 0.53 5.50 37.04
CA GLU A 199 -0.86 5.42 36.62
C GLU A 199 -1.15 4.13 35.80
N CYS A 200 -0.10 3.38 35.45
CA CYS A 200 -0.23 2.14 34.70
C CYS A 200 -0.63 0.97 35.62
N ASN A 201 -1.77 0.35 35.33
CA ASN A 201 -2.29 -0.80 36.09
C ASN A 201 -1.87 -2.17 35.53
N GLY A 202 -0.96 -2.20 34.54
CA GLY A 202 -0.43 -3.46 33.99
C GLY A 202 -1.43 -4.32 33.21
N CYS A 203 -2.54 -3.75 32.70
CA CYS A 203 -3.62 -4.53 32.07
C CYS A 203 -3.29 -5.09 30.68
N GLY A 204 -2.20 -4.67 30.01
CA GLY A 204 -1.75 -5.16 28.71
C GLY A 204 -2.57 -4.70 27.50
N GLN A 205 -3.69 -3.98 27.65
CA GLN A 205 -4.55 -3.60 26.50
C GLN A 205 -3.85 -2.73 25.47
N CYS A 206 -2.94 -1.84 25.90
CA CYS A 206 -2.16 -1.02 24.99
C CYS A 206 -1.17 -1.84 24.15
N GLU A 207 -0.62 -2.93 24.70
CA GLU A 207 0.19 -3.90 23.97
C GLU A 207 -0.66 -4.68 22.98
N ASP A 208 -1.80 -5.21 23.44
CA ASP A 208 -2.73 -6.01 22.63
C ASP A 208 -3.26 -5.24 21.41
N ASP A 209 -3.59 -3.97 21.58
CA ASP A 209 -4.14 -3.12 20.53
C ASP A 209 -3.08 -2.46 19.66
N CYS A 210 -1.78 -2.56 20.03
CA CYS A 210 -0.71 -1.96 19.25
C CYS A 210 -0.46 -2.74 17.95
N PRO A 211 -0.85 -2.21 16.76
CA PRO A 211 -0.66 -2.93 15.50
C PRO A 211 0.80 -2.99 15.03
N TYR A 212 1.70 -2.34 15.78
CA TYR A 212 3.13 -2.23 15.45
C TYR A 212 4.03 -2.97 16.42
N SER A 213 3.44 -3.64 17.43
CA SER A 213 4.18 -4.26 18.55
C SER A 213 5.24 -3.32 19.13
N ALA A 214 4.85 -2.05 19.28
CA ALA A 214 5.71 -1.01 19.85
C ALA A 214 5.61 -0.94 21.38
N ILE A 215 4.79 -1.75 21.99
CA ILE A 215 4.58 -1.79 23.44
C ILE A 215 4.82 -3.21 23.91
N GLU A 216 5.56 -3.34 24.98
CA GLU A 216 5.90 -4.58 25.67
C GLU A 216 5.59 -4.44 27.15
N MET A 217 4.93 -5.43 27.74
CA MET A 217 4.71 -5.48 29.16
C MET A 217 5.95 -6.07 29.84
N VAL A 218 6.55 -5.29 30.74
CA VAL A 218 7.74 -5.71 31.51
C VAL A 218 7.42 -5.77 32.98
N LYS A 219 8.11 -6.68 33.69
CA LYS A 219 7.96 -6.82 35.13
C LYS A 219 8.38 -5.53 35.82
N ARG A 220 7.60 -5.07 36.79
CA ARG A 220 7.90 -3.88 37.58
C ARG A 220 8.97 -4.21 38.64
N GLU A 221 9.77 -3.19 38.93
CA GLU A 221 10.80 -3.24 39.97
C GLU A 221 10.47 -2.24 41.11
N ASP A 222 9.31 -1.60 41.05
CA ASP A 222 8.84 -0.61 42.02
C ASP A 222 7.81 -1.21 43.02
N ASP A 223 7.45 -0.45 44.08
CA ASP A 223 6.51 -0.85 45.11
C ASP A 223 5.02 -0.78 44.67
N SER A 224 4.74 -0.81 43.37
CA SER A 224 3.40 -0.80 42.84
C SER A 224 2.63 -2.08 43.18
N PRO A 225 1.29 -2.04 43.36
CA PRO A 225 0.49 -3.23 43.57
C PRO A 225 0.32 -4.09 42.27
N TYR A 226 0.83 -3.65 41.15
CA TYR A 226 0.74 -4.33 39.86
C TYR A 226 2.07 -4.96 39.49
N ASP A 227 2.02 -6.13 38.85
CA ASP A 227 3.22 -6.93 38.51
C ASP A 227 3.96 -6.42 37.28
N GLU A 228 3.27 -5.75 36.36
CA GLU A 228 3.81 -5.35 35.07
C GLU A 228 3.53 -3.87 34.74
N VAL A 229 4.36 -3.31 33.89
CA VAL A 229 4.23 -1.95 33.34
C VAL A 229 4.49 -1.94 31.85
N ALA A 230 3.76 -1.11 31.12
CA ALA A 230 3.98 -0.95 29.68
C ALA A 230 5.29 -0.18 29.42
N VAL A 231 6.05 -0.62 28.44
CA VAL A 231 7.25 0.06 27.94
C VAL A 231 7.10 0.27 26.44
N VAL A 232 7.31 1.49 25.97
CA VAL A 232 7.22 1.83 24.55
C VAL A 232 8.59 1.71 23.90
N GLN A 233 8.67 0.87 22.88
CA GLN A 233 9.83 0.78 21.99
C GLN A 233 9.76 1.93 20.98
N ALA A 234 10.56 2.97 21.17
CA ALA A 234 10.55 4.19 20.38
C ALA A 234 10.71 3.94 18.88
N ASP A 235 11.56 2.97 18.51
CA ASP A 235 11.84 2.62 17.12
C ASP A 235 10.65 1.96 16.40
N HIS A 236 9.71 1.40 17.14
CA HIS A 236 8.51 0.78 16.60
C HIS A 236 7.27 1.70 16.67
N CYS A 237 7.30 2.69 17.53
CA CYS A 237 6.17 3.60 17.72
C CYS A 237 6.00 4.54 16.50
N VAL A 238 4.78 4.59 15.96
CA VAL A 238 4.43 5.45 14.82
C VAL A 238 3.47 6.57 15.21
N SER A 239 3.34 6.85 16.50
CA SER A 239 2.52 7.95 17.02
C SER A 239 1.06 7.88 16.58
N CYS A 240 0.48 6.68 16.49
CA CYS A 240 -0.90 6.52 16.04
C CYS A 240 -1.95 6.85 17.11
N GLY A 241 -1.55 6.90 18.41
CA GLY A 241 -2.43 7.22 19.54
C GLY A 241 -3.40 6.10 19.94
N ILE A 242 -3.38 4.93 19.30
CA ILE A 242 -4.29 3.82 19.63
C ILE A 242 -4.14 3.39 21.08
N CYS A 243 -2.89 3.30 21.57
CA CYS A 243 -2.61 2.90 22.94
C CYS A 243 -3.23 3.83 24.00
N ALA A 244 -3.23 5.13 23.75
CA ALA A 244 -3.89 6.09 24.65
C ALA A 244 -5.40 5.86 24.70
N GLY A 245 -6.03 5.59 23.55
CA GLY A 245 -7.46 5.24 23.49
C GLY A 245 -7.80 3.88 24.08
N SER A 246 -6.85 2.93 24.06
CA SER A 246 -7.03 1.57 24.63
C SER A 246 -6.87 1.53 26.14
N CYS A 247 -6.24 2.55 26.74
CA CYS A 247 -6.04 2.60 28.18
C CYS A 247 -7.39 2.67 28.92
N PRO A 248 -7.73 1.69 29.80
CA PRO A 248 -9.04 1.64 30.47
C PRO A 248 -9.34 2.88 31.29
N SER A 249 -8.31 3.53 31.82
CA SER A 249 -8.43 4.72 32.64
C SER A 249 -8.71 5.99 31.83
N SER A 250 -8.46 5.96 30.52
CA SER A 250 -8.66 7.09 29.62
C SER A 250 -9.97 7.02 28.82
N THR A 251 -10.76 5.93 28.96
CA THR A 251 -11.99 5.81 28.17
C THR A 251 -13.04 6.84 28.57
N PRO A 252 -13.60 7.59 27.61
CA PRO A 252 -14.59 8.63 27.91
C PRO A 252 -15.91 8.07 28.48
N PHE A 253 -16.13 6.78 28.38
CA PHE A 253 -17.31 6.07 28.91
C PHE A 253 -17.21 5.74 30.40
N ARG A 254 -16.03 5.78 31.01
CA ARG A 254 -15.86 5.69 32.45
C ARG A 254 -15.93 7.10 33.02
N LYS A 255 -16.95 7.38 33.82
CA LYS A 255 -17.11 8.63 34.56
C LYS A 255 -16.05 8.71 35.66
N MET A 256 -14.78 8.78 35.28
CA MET A 256 -13.69 9.01 36.22
C MET A 256 -13.26 10.48 36.11
N ASP A 257 -13.18 11.13 37.20
CA ASP A 257 -12.66 12.50 37.32
C ASP A 257 -11.62 12.51 38.47
N PRO A 258 -10.36 12.81 38.21
CA PRO A 258 -9.75 13.12 36.90
C PRO A 258 -9.56 11.89 36.02
N LEU A 259 -9.51 12.09 34.67
CA LEU A 259 -9.07 11.08 33.72
C LEU A 259 -7.59 10.82 33.95
N VAL A 260 -7.28 9.63 34.42
CA VAL A 260 -5.93 9.20 34.71
C VAL A 260 -5.55 8.18 33.64
N THR A 261 -4.54 8.49 32.84
CA THR A 261 -4.09 7.59 31.77
C THR A 261 -2.68 7.08 32.02
N GLY A 262 -2.52 5.75 31.95
CA GLY A 262 -1.21 5.12 32.10
C GLY A 262 -0.30 5.23 30.87
N ILE A 263 -0.85 5.63 29.72
CA ILE A 263 -0.11 5.87 28.48
C ILE A 263 -0.80 6.92 27.63
N ASP A 264 -0.07 7.90 27.10
CA ASP A 264 -0.62 8.99 26.32
C ASP A 264 0.36 9.50 25.25
N MET A 265 -0.12 10.40 24.39
CA MET A 265 0.69 11.06 23.37
C MET A 265 1.10 12.46 23.87
N PRO A 266 2.40 12.83 23.78
CA PRO A 266 2.89 14.10 24.32
C PRO A 266 2.29 15.35 23.70
N ASP A 267 1.99 15.32 22.38
CA ASP A 267 1.51 16.49 21.63
C ASP A 267 -0.03 16.55 21.55
N ASP A 268 -0.70 15.38 21.65
CA ASP A 268 -2.16 15.25 21.57
C ASP A 268 -2.69 14.51 22.81
N SER A 269 -2.23 14.91 23.97
CA SER A 269 -2.63 14.24 25.21
C SER A 269 -4.13 14.39 25.49
N ILE A 270 -4.73 13.38 26.11
CA ILE A 270 -6.13 13.42 26.53
C ILE A 270 -6.37 14.60 27.47
N HIS A 271 -5.40 14.93 28.31
CA HIS A 271 -5.46 16.11 29.18
C HIS A 271 -5.48 17.42 28.40
N ALA A 272 -4.68 17.55 27.33
CA ALA A 272 -4.68 18.72 26.47
C ALA A 272 -6.05 18.89 25.75
N LEU A 273 -6.55 17.82 25.15
CA LEU A 273 -7.85 17.80 24.46
C LEU A 273 -9.01 18.13 25.42
N ARG A 274 -8.96 17.62 26.65
CA ARG A 274 -9.96 17.95 27.69
C ARG A 274 -9.92 19.42 28.08
N ASN A 275 -8.72 19.98 28.29
CA ASN A 275 -8.55 21.38 28.64
C ASN A 275 -9.08 22.30 27.55
N ASP A 276 -8.75 22.00 26.28
CA ASP A 276 -9.24 22.73 25.12
C ASP A 276 -10.79 22.67 25.04
N THR A 277 -11.36 21.48 25.27
CA THR A 277 -12.81 21.30 25.26
C THR A 277 -13.47 22.09 26.38
N ASN A 278 -12.92 22.07 27.61
CA ASN A 278 -13.45 22.83 28.73
C ASN A 278 -13.35 24.35 28.49
N THR A 279 -12.25 24.82 27.93
CA THR A 279 -12.08 26.23 27.58
C THR A 279 -13.09 26.69 26.53
N VAL A 280 -13.43 25.84 25.57
CA VAL A 280 -14.49 26.14 24.58
C VAL A 280 -15.86 26.17 25.24
N LEU A 281 -16.16 25.24 26.15
CA LEU A 281 -17.45 25.19 26.88
C LEU A 281 -17.64 26.36 27.84
N GLU A 282 -16.58 26.85 28.47
CA GLU A 282 -16.61 28.03 29.37
C GLU A 282 -16.83 29.35 28.60
N ASN A 283 -16.54 29.37 27.31
CA ASN A 283 -16.72 30.55 26.44
C ASN A 283 -18.03 30.52 25.65
N LEU A 284 -18.86 29.49 25.81
CA LEU A 284 -20.22 29.38 25.24
C LEU A 284 -21.27 29.79 26.27
#